data_1e42d053dcd3e6cfbe7115a28a073156
#
_entry.id   1e42d053dcd3e6cfbe7115a28a073156
#
_cell.length_a   1.000
_cell.length_b   1.000
_cell.length_c   1.000
_cell.angle_alpha   90.00
_cell.angle_beta   90.00
_cell.angle_gamma   90.00
#
_symmetry.space_group_name_H-M   'P 1'
#
loop_
_entity.id
_entity.type
_entity.pdbx_description
1 polymer ?
#
loop_
_entity_poly.entity_id
_entity_poly.type
_entity_poly.pdbx_seq_one_letter_code
_entity_poly.pdbx_strand_id
1 'polypeptide(L)'
;SNTSVIDGLALISESSVASGVRRLEAVTGRAYNKMVEDRLERLKQIEALFPKAKDIVETVARLKQENALLKKEIEVKESSLLKFTKKELISEGISLNDCYLIQKHVGEMSAGSLKGLVQQLIIEADDRVVILGARDGEKVSIAVGISKPILETLASDANQAIKSAAGEISGGGGGQNFLAMAGGT
;
A
#
# COMPACT_ATOMS: atom_id res chain seq x y z
N SER A 1 52.33 29.40 5.04
CA SER A 1 50.97 28.94 5.39
C SER A 1 51.04 27.48 5.84
N ASN A 2 50.47 27.20 7.01
CA ASN A 2 50.51 25.88 7.64
C ASN A 2 49.11 25.25 7.52
N THR A 3 49.00 24.08 6.89
CA THR A 3 47.75 23.35 6.73
C THR A 3 47.22 22.74 8.03
N SER A 4 48.03 22.74 9.12
CA SER A 4 47.59 22.27 10.44
C SER A 4 46.43 23.06 11.03
N VAL A 5 46.13 24.26 10.50
CA VAL A 5 45.00 25.12 10.91
C VAL A 5 43.64 24.66 10.33
N ILE A 6 43.64 23.65 9.42
CA ILE A 6 42.43 23.21 8.73
C ILE A 6 41.59 22.22 9.57
N ASP A 7 42.12 21.70 10.71
CA ASP A 7 41.55 20.69 11.60
C ASP A 7 41.17 19.40 10.86
N GLY A 8 40.12 19.46 10.03
CA GLY A 8 39.66 18.34 9.21
C GLY A 8 39.09 18.81 7.87
N LEU A 9 39.03 17.89 6.93
CA LEU A 9 38.41 18.09 5.61
C LEU A 9 37.47 16.93 5.31
N ALA A 10 36.28 17.26 4.90
CA ALA A 10 35.35 16.27 4.36
C ALA A 10 34.82 16.70 3.00
N LEU A 11 34.85 15.78 2.03
CA LEU A 11 34.13 15.93 0.78
C LEU A 11 32.65 15.66 1.02
N ILE A 12 31.79 16.64 0.64
CA ILE A 12 30.35 16.56 0.84
C ILE A 12 29.68 16.01 -0.42
N SER A 13 30.08 16.53 -1.58
CA SER A 13 29.48 16.13 -2.85
C SER A 13 30.46 16.19 -4.00
N GLU A 14 30.21 15.37 -5.00
CA GLU A 14 30.84 15.39 -6.31
C GLU A 14 29.75 15.35 -7.37
N SER A 15 29.78 16.30 -8.30
CA SER A 15 28.81 16.39 -9.38
C SER A 15 29.46 16.74 -10.70
N SER A 16 28.87 16.35 -11.81
CA SER A 16 29.27 16.77 -13.14
C SER A 16 28.55 18.09 -13.49
N VAL A 17 29.27 19.11 -13.90
CA VAL A 17 28.73 20.42 -14.30
C VAL A 17 28.68 20.57 -15.81
N ALA A 18 29.68 20.00 -16.53
CA ALA A 18 29.75 19.97 -17.98
C ALA A 18 30.60 18.77 -18.43
N SER A 19 30.68 18.52 -19.74
CA SER A 19 31.56 17.48 -20.27
C SER A 19 33.00 17.72 -19.84
N GLY A 20 33.57 16.76 -19.10
CA GLY A 20 34.96 16.84 -18.58
C GLY A 20 35.16 17.76 -17.36
N VAL A 21 34.13 18.42 -16.83
CA VAL A 21 34.22 19.31 -15.65
C VAL A 21 33.48 18.72 -14.47
N ARG A 22 34.22 18.45 -13.37
CA ARG A 22 33.69 17.92 -12.11
C ARG A 22 33.74 19.01 -11.02
N ARG A 23 32.63 19.18 -10.30
CA ARG A 23 32.55 20.05 -9.13
C ARG A 23 32.68 19.21 -7.86
N LEU A 24 33.61 19.59 -7.02
CA LEU A 24 33.79 19.03 -5.68
C LEU A 24 33.38 20.06 -4.65
N GLU A 25 32.56 19.66 -3.70
CA GLU A 25 32.21 20.47 -2.53
C GLU A 25 32.82 19.84 -1.29
N ALA A 26 33.56 20.61 -0.53
CA ALA A 26 34.21 20.19 0.70
C ALA A 26 34.02 21.20 1.80
N VAL A 27 34.03 20.74 3.06
CA VAL A 27 34.05 21.56 4.24
C VAL A 27 35.32 21.35 5.05
N THR A 28 35.79 22.42 5.67
CA THR A 28 36.99 22.41 6.51
C THR A 28 36.76 23.29 7.79
N GLY A 29 37.67 23.20 8.74
CA GLY A 29 37.68 24.05 9.96
C GLY A 29 36.37 23.98 10.74
N ARG A 30 35.82 25.08 11.13
CA ARG A 30 34.60 25.17 11.98
C ARG A 30 33.40 24.45 11.33
N ALA A 31 33.22 24.53 10.00
CA ALA A 31 32.13 23.88 9.31
C ALA A 31 32.29 22.36 9.35
N TYR A 32 33.51 21.84 9.25
CA TYR A 32 33.82 20.43 9.45
C TYR A 32 33.48 19.97 10.85
N ASN A 33 33.97 20.70 11.88
CA ASN A 33 33.73 20.34 13.29
C ASN A 33 32.22 20.31 13.61
N LYS A 34 31.47 21.32 13.17
CA LYS A 34 30.02 21.36 13.34
C LYS A 34 29.35 20.17 12.66
N MET A 35 29.75 19.83 11.45
CA MET A 35 29.21 18.66 10.73
C MET A 35 29.45 17.34 11.49
N VAL A 36 30.65 17.20 12.09
CA VAL A 36 30.99 16.01 12.90
C VAL A 36 30.14 15.98 14.17
N GLU A 37 30.01 17.10 14.88
CA GLU A 37 29.17 17.21 16.08
C GLU A 37 27.71 16.85 15.78
N ASP A 38 27.14 17.40 14.71
CA ASP A 38 25.76 17.09 14.27
C ASP A 38 25.58 15.60 13.95
N ARG A 39 26.57 14.97 13.34
CA ARG A 39 26.55 13.53 13.05
C ARG A 39 26.64 12.68 14.30
N LEU A 40 27.50 13.02 15.22
CA LEU A 40 27.63 12.32 16.50
C LEU A 40 26.36 12.45 17.34
N GLU A 41 25.75 13.63 17.35
CA GLU A 41 24.49 13.84 18.06
C GLU A 41 23.36 13.00 17.47
N ARG A 42 23.23 12.95 16.14
CA ARG A 42 22.26 12.05 15.47
C ARG A 42 22.53 10.58 15.78
N LEU A 43 23.80 10.16 15.82
CA LEU A 43 24.15 8.79 16.19
C LEU A 43 23.71 8.49 17.62
N LYS A 44 23.98 9.38 18.59
CA LYS A 44 23.51 9.22 19.98
C LYS A 44 21.98 9.12 20.08
N GLN A 45 21.24 9.93 19.28
CA GLN A 45 19.79 9.86 19.24
C GLN A 45 19.30 8.48 18.73
N ILE A 46 19.95 7.92 17.71
CA ILE A 46 19.64 6.58 17.20
C ILE A 46 19.97 5.51 18.26
N GLU A 47 21.13 5.60 18.91
CA GLU A 47 21.53 4.66 19.96
C GLU A 47 20.56 4.70 21.15
N ALA A 48 20.04 5.87 21.49
CA ALA A 48 19.04 6.04 22.55
C ALA A 48 17.71 5.32 22.27
N LEU A 49 17.36 5.11 21.00
CA LEU A 49 16.19 4.29 20.61
C LEU A 49 16.39 2.80 20.91
N PHE A 50 17.64 2.35 21.05
CA PHE A 50 18.02 0.96 21.24
C PHE A 50 18.94 0.77 22.45
N PRO A 51 18.50 1.08 23.69
CA PRO A 51 19.38 1.15 24.86
C PRO A 51 20.03 -0.20 25.26
N LYS A 52 19.53 -1.31 24.69
CA LYS A 52 20.09 -2.65 24.93
C LYS A 52 20.89 -3.20 23.75
N ALA A 53 21.02 -2.43 22.66
CA ALA A 53 21.79 -2.86 21.50
C ALA A 53 23.29 -2.76 21.79
N LYS A 54 24.04 -3.85 21.55
CA LYS A 54 25.51 -3.85 21.57
C LYS A 54 26.09 -3.24 20.30
N ASP A 55 25.44 -3.48 19.18
CA ASP A 55 25.77 -2.95 17.87
C ASP A 55 24.47 -2.41 17.22
N ILE A 56 24.47 -1.10 16.96
CA ILE A 56 23.31 -0.43 16.39
C ILE A 56 23.12 -0.78 14.91
N VAL A 57 24.20 -1.00 14.17
CA VAL A 57 24.16 -1.33 12.75
C VAL A 57 23.53 -2.71 12.56
N GLU A 58 24.00 -3.68 13.34
CA GLU A 58 23.44 -5.04 13.34
C GLU A 58 21.97 -5.04 13.78
N THR A 59 21.62 -4.25 14.80
CA THR A 59 20.25 -4.13 15.30
C THR A 59 19.31 -3.56 14.23
N VAL A 60 19.71 -2.52 13.52
CA VAL A 60 18.92 -1.91 12.43
C VAL A 60 18.81 -2.87 11.25
N ALA A 61 19.88 -3.58 10.91
CA ALA A 61 19.86 -4.59 9.85
C ALA A 61 18.86 -5.73 10.18
N ARG A 62 18.88 -6.24 11.42
CA ARG A 62 17.93 -7.25 11.90
C ARG A 62 16.50 -6.74 11.85
N LEU A 63 16.21 -5.54 12.34
CA LEU A 63 14.87 -4.93 12.26
C LEU A 63 14.35 -4.82 10.83
N LYS A 64 15.21 -4.46 9.90
CA LYS A 64 14.86 -4.42 8.47
C LYS A 64 14.47 -5.78 7.94
N GLN A 65 15.21 -6.83 8.32
CA GLN A 65 14.89 -8.21 7.94
C GLN A 65 13.60 -8.71 8.57
N GLU A 66 13.40 -8.49 9.89
CA GLU A 66 12.18 -8.84 10.61
C GLU A 66 10.95 -8.15 9.99
N ASN A 67 11.06 -6.86 9.66
CA ASN A 67 9.98 -6.14 9.01
C ASN A 67 9.63 -6.71 7.63
N ALA A 68 10.64 -7.13 6.84
CA ALA A 68 10.42 -7.76 5.55
C ALA A 68 9.74 -9.14 5.69
N LEU A 69 10.14 -9.93 6.68
CA LEU A 69 9.54 -11.23 6.98
C LEU A 69 8.08 -11.08 7.46
N LEU A 70 7.83 -10.15 8.38
CA LEU A 70 6.47 -9.88 8.87
C LEU A 70 5.53 -9.43 7.75
N LYS A 71 5.98 -8.56 6.85
CA LYS A 71 5.20 -8.15 5.68
C LYS A 71 4.82 -9.35 4.81
N LYS A 72 5.79 -10.23 4.53
CA LYS A 72 5.55 -11.45 3.75
C LYS A 72 4.58 -12.41 4.46
N GLU A 73 4.70 -12.55 5.77
CA GLU A 73 3.80 -13.38 6.57
C GLU A 73 2.36 -12.84 6.55
N ILE A 74 2.19 -11.51 6.65
CA ILE A 74 0.89 -10.85 6.51
C ILE A 74 0.28 -11.14 5.14
N GLU A 75 1.03 -10.96 4.05
CA GLU A 75 0.57 -11.25 2.69
C GLU A 75 0.09 -12.71 2.52
N VAL A 76 0.82 -13.66 3.09
CA VAL A 76 0.45 -15.08 3.04
C VAL A 76 -0.85 -15.34 3.81
N LYS A 77 -0.98 -14.77 5.02
CA LYS A 77 -2.19 -14.90 5.83
C LYS A 77 -3.40 -14.25 5.16
N GLU A 78 -3.24 -13.05 4.62
CA GLU A 78 -4.29 -12.36 3.86
C GLU A 78 -4.74 -13.18 2.64
N SER A 79 -3.78 -13.71 1.86
CA SER A 79 -4.10 -14.59 0.72
C SER A 79 -4.87 -15.85 1.13
N SER A 80 -4.54 -16.43 2.28
CA SER A 80 -5.24 -17.62 2.80
C SER A 80 -6.66 -17.27 3.26
N LEU A 81 -6.83 -16.16 3.97
CA LEU A 81 -8.14 -15.65 4.38
C LEU A 81 -9.02 -15.35 3.17
N LEU A 82 -8.48 -14.68 2.14
CA LEU A 82 -9.20 -14.38 0.91
C LEU A 82 -9.73 -15.66 0.21
N LYS A 83 -8.94 -16.73 0.21
CA LYS A 83 -9.39 -18.02 -0.36
C LYS A 83 -10.58 -18.63 0.40
N PHE A 84 -10.57 -18.51 1.74
CA PHE A 84 -11.68 -18.97 2.58
C PHE A 84 -12.93 -18.11 2.37
N THR A 85 -12.78 -16.80 2.47
CA THR A 85 -13.87 -15.82 2.24
C THR A 85 -14.49 -16.02 0.85
N LYS A 86 -13.68 -16.24 -0.17
CA LYS A 86 -14.16 -16.50 -1.53
C LYS A 86 -15.02 -17.76 -1.64
N LYS A 87 -14.61 -18.88 -1.02
CA LYS A 87 -15.41 -20.10 -1.02
C LYS A 87 -16.76 -19.89 -0.33
N GLU A 88 -16.75 -19.22 0.80
CA GLU A 88 -17.94 -18.88 1.57
C GLU A 88 -18.89 -17.99 0.74
N LEU A 89 -18.37 -16.92 0.13
CA LEU A 89 -19.14 -16.01 -0.72
C LEU A 89 -19.80 -16.73 -1.91
N ILE A 90 -19.07 -17.65 -2.54
CA ILE A 90 -19.63 -18.47 -3.63
C ILE A 90 -20.74 -19.38 -3.11
N SER A 91 -20.61 -19.96 -1.91
CA SER A 91 -21.64 -20.87 -1.36
C SER A 91 -22.90 -20.14 -0.90
N GLU A 92 -22.82 -18.86 -0.56
CA GLU A 92 -23.94 -18.03 -0.10
C GLU A 92 -24.61 -17.23 -1.23
N GLY A 93 -24.07 -17.28 -2.42
CA GLY A 93 -24.64 -16.58 -3.57
C GLY A 93 -26.03 -17.10 -3.96
N ILE A 94 -26.79 -16.30 -4.65
CA ILE A 94 -28.19 -16.56 -5.04
C ILE A 94 -28.28 -16.61 -6.55
N SER A 95 -28.85 -17.67 -7.08
CA SER A 95 -29.17 -17.78 -8.51
C SER A 95 -30.41 -16.94 -8.83
N LEU A 96 -30.26 -15.97 -9.73
CA LEU A 96 -31.33 -15.07 -10.18
C LEU A 96 -31.42 -15.15 -11.71
N ASN A 97 -32.43 -15.84 -12.23
CA ASN A 97 -32.63 -16.04 -13.66
C ASN A 97 -31.33 -16.49 -14.36
N ASP A 98 -30.70 -15.56 -15.13
CA ASP A 98 -29.51 -15.83 -15.94
C ASP A 98 -28.20 -15.39 -15.25
N CYS A 99 -28.24 -14.97 -13.97
CA CYS A 99 -27.04 -14.56 -13.24
C CYS A 99 -26.95 -15.13 -11.82
N TYR A 100 -25.73 -15.20 -11.30
CA TYR A 100 -25.41 -15.60 -9.93
C TYR A 100 -24.98 -14.38 -9.12
N LEU A 101 -25.85 -13.94 -8.20
CA LEU A 101 -25.61 -12.76 -7.36
C LEU A 101 -24.87 -13.14 -6.09
N ILE A 102 -23.73 -12.50 -5.86
CA ILE A 102 -22.97 -12.57 -4.60
C ILE A 102 -23.04 -11.19 -3.94
N GLN A 103 -23.73 -11.10 -2.82
CA GLN A 103 -23.87 -9.85 -2.06
C GLN A 103 -23.59 -10.09 -0.58
N LYS A 104 -22.55 -9.44 -0.04
CA LYS A 104 -22.17 -9.59 1.38
C LYS A 104 -21.36 -8.41 1.87
N HIS A 105 -21.46 -8.14 3.19
CA HIS A 105 -20.44 -7.37 3.93
C HIS A 105 -19.36 -8.32 4.43
N VAL A 106 -18.12 -8.13 3.99
CA VAL A 106 -17.00 -9.07 4.27
C VAL A 106 -16.18 -8.71 5.51
N GLY A 107 -16.66 -7.74 6.31
CA GLY A 107 -15.99 -7.32 7.54
C GLY A 107 -14.81 -6.39 7.29
N GLU A 108 -13.75 -6.55 8.10
CA GLU A 108 -12.54 -5.74 8.02
C GLU A 108 -11.69 -6.18 6.81
N MET A 109 -11.54 -5.28 5.84
CA MET A 109 -10.75 -5.53 4.64
C MET A 109 -10.37 -4.21 3.96
N SER A 110 -9.12 -4.10 3.49
CA SER A 110 -8.68 -2.93 2.74
C SER A 110 -9.41 -2.79 1.41
N ALA A 111 -9.58 -1.57 0.93
CA ALA A 111 -10.20 -1.28 -0.36
C ALA A 111 -9.50 -2.01 -1.53
N GLY A 112 -8.17 -2.14 -1.47
CA GLY A 112 -7.39 -2.87 -2.47
C GLY A 112 -7.67 -4.36 -2.48
N SER A 113 -7.74 -5.00 -1.30
CA SER A 113 -8.07 -6.41 -1.14
C SER A 113 -9.51 -6.71 -1.57
N LEU A 114 -10.46 -5.83 -1.22
CA LEU A 114 -11.85 -5.93 -1.63
C LEU A 114 -11.99 -5.91 -3.16
N LYS A 115 -11.32 -4.94 -3.83
CA LYS A 115 -11.29 -4.86 -5.29
C LYS A 115 -10.72 -6.13 -5.93
N GLY A 116 -9.59 -6.62 -5.39
CA GLY A 116 -8.96 -7.84 -5.86
C GLY A 116 -9.86 -9.07 -5.72
N LEU A 117 -10.59 -9.19 -4.61
CA LEU A 117 -11.54 -10.27 -4.35
C LEU A 117 -12.70 -10.24 -5.36
N VAL A 118 -13.33 -9.08 -5.57
CA VAL A 118 -14.40 -8.91 -6.56
C VAL A 118 -13.91 -9.24 -7.96
N GLN A 119 -12.72 -8.76 -8.33
CA GLN A 119 -12.12 -9.03 -9.63
C GLN A 119 -11.88 -10.53 -9.86
N GLN A 120 -11.38 -11.26 -8.87
CA GLN A 120 -11.21 -12.71 -8.95
C GLN A 120 -12.54 -13.43 -9.12
N LEU A 121 -13.56 -13.04 -8.35
CA LEU A 121 -14.88 -13.65 -8.42
C LEU A 121 -15.53 -13.52 -9.80
N ILE A 122 -15.42 -12.35 -10.46
CA ILE A 122 -16.02 -12.13 -11.79
C ILE A 122 -15.22 -12.74 -12.95
N ILE A 123 -13.90 -12.99 -12.75
CA ILE A 123 -13.08 -13.63 -13.80
C ILE A 123 -13.25 -15.15 -13.82
N GLU A 124 -13.57 -15.76 -12.68
CA GLU A 124 -13.65 -17.22 -12.54
C GLU A 124 -14.98 -17.83 -13.01
N ALA A 125 -15.98 -17.00 -13.31
CA ALA A 125 -17.27 -17.48 -13.85
C ALA A 125 -17.92 -16.39 -14.70
N ASP A 126 -18.65 -16.84 -15.70
CA ASP A 126 -19.24 -15.98 -16.73
C ASP A 126 -20.64 -15.44 -16.36
N ASP A 127 -21.21 -15.92 -15.26
CA ASP A 127 -22.58 -15.65 -14.83
C ASP A 127 -22.70 -14.77 -13.57
N ARG A 128 -21.62 -14.10 -13.11
CA ARG A 128 -21.58 -13.47 -11.80
C ARG A 128 -21.83 -11.97 -11.81
N VAL A 129 -22.65 -11.55 -10.83
CA VAL A 129 -22.76 -10.19 -10.34
C VAL A 129 -22.32 -10.19 -8.87
N VAL A 130 -21.34 -9.37 -8.52
CA VAL A 130 -20.72 -9.35 -7.19
C VAL A 130 -20.84 -7.95 -6.60
N ILE A 131 -21.42 -7.85 -5.39
CA ILE A 131 -21.55 -6.60 -4.63
C ILE A 131 -21.01 -6.86 -3.24
N LEU A 132 -19.82 -6.36 -2.94
CA LEU A 132 -19.20 -6.54 -1.63
C LEU A 132 -18.98 -5.20 -0.94
N GLY A 133 -19.27 -5.16 0.37
CA GLY A 133 -18.93 -4.07 1.26
C GLY A 133 -17.86 -4.49 2.26
N ALA A 134 -16.94 -3.60 2.60
CA ALA A 134 -15.93 -3.81 3.62
C ALA A 134 -15.68 -2.54 4.43
N ARG A 135 -15.09 -2.70 5.61
CA ARG A 135 -14.63 -1.62 6.48
C ARG A 135 -13.11 -1.73 6.67
N ASP A 136 -12.45 -0.60 6.78
CA ASP A 136 -11.02 -0.51 7.12
C ASP A 136 -10.88 0.64 8.14
N GLY A 137 -10.99 0.29 9.42
CA GLY A 137 -11.16 1.26 10.51
C GLY A 137 -12.45 2.08 10.35
N GLU A 138 -12.34 3.40 10.17
CA GLU A 138 -13.48 4.30 9.97
C GLU A 138 -13.94 4.39 8.49
N LYS A 139 -13.12 3.88 7.58
CA LYS A 139 -13.41 3.94 6.14
C LYS A 139 -14.29 2.78 5.73
N VAL A 140 -15.34 3.07 4.97
CA VAL A 140 -16.21 2.08 4.33
C VAL A 140 -15.91 2.02 2.84
N SER A 141 -15.91 0.83 2.28
CA SER A 141 -15.71 0.63 0.85
C SER A 141 -16.77 -0.32 0.30
N ILE A 142 -17.28 -0.02 -0.87
CA ILE A 142 -18.20 -0.88 -1.64
C ILE A 142 -17.55 -1.14 -2.99
N ALA A 143 -17.57 -2.39 -3.43
CA ALA A 143 -17.09 -2.79 -4.75
C ALA A 143 -18.18 -3.58 -5.49
N VAL A 144 -18.39 -3.25 -6.76
CA VAL A 144 -19.32 -3.94 -7.66
C VAL A 144 -18.53 -4.49 -8.84
N GLY A 145 -18.75 -5.77 -9.12
CA GLY A 145 -18.18 -6.46 -10.26
C GLY A 145 -19.23 -7.22 -11.04
N ILE A 146 -19.10 -7.26 -12.36
CA ILE A 146 -20.00 -7.92 -13.27
C ILE A 146 -19.16 -8.72 -14.27
N SER A 147 -19.42 -10.01 -14.42
CA SER A 147 -18.78 -10.84 -15.45
C SER A 147 -19.12 -10.33 -16.85
N LYS A 148 -18.16 -10.40 -17.77
CA LYS A 148 -18.30 -9.81 -19.10
C LYS A 148 -19.56 -10.29 -19.88
N PRO A 149 -19.89 -11.60 -19.91
CA PRO A 149 -21.08 -12.05 -20.63
C PRO A 149 -22.39 -11.47 -20.05
N ILE A 150 -22.47 -11.36 -18.72
CA ILE A 150 -23.65 -10.78 -18.05
C ILE A 150 -23.75 -9.27 -18.30
N LEU A 151 -22.63 -8.57 -18.40
CA LEU A 151 -22.62 -7.13 -18.67
C LEU A 151 -23.32 -6.76 -19.99
N GLU A 152 -23.28 -7.63 -21.00
CA GLU A 152 -23.94 -7.42 -22.29
C GLU A 152 -25.47 -7.56 -22.20
N THR A 153 -25.98 -8.25 -21.20
CA THR A 153 -27.40 -8.52 -21.00
C THR A 153 -28.06 -7.59 -19.97
N LEU A 154 -27.26 -6.95 -19.10
CA LEU A 154 -27.76 -6.07 -18.07
C LEU A 154 -28.03 -4.66 -18.61
N ALA A 155 -29.12 -4.03 -18.15
CA ALA A 155 -29.45 -2.63 -18.47
C ALA A 155 -28.58 -1.60 -17.72
N SER A 156 -27.76 -2.03 -16.75
CA SER A 156 -26.90 -1.18 -15.90
C SER A 156 -25.52 -1.77 -15.77
N ASP A 157 -24.51 -0.94 -15.62
CA ASP A 157 -23.13 -1.33 -15.42
C ASP A 157 -22.65 -1.12 -13.97
N ALA A 158 -21.46 -1.65 -13.63
CA ALA A 158 -20.89 -1.53 -12.30
C ALA A 158 -20.65 -0.06 -11.89
N ASN A 159 -20.32 0.80 -12.84
CA ASN A 159 -20.06 2.22 -12.56
C ASN A 159 -21.35 2.97 -12.21
N GLN A 160 -22.46 2.66 -12.87
CA GLN A 160 -23.77 3.23 -12.53
C GLN A 160 -24.25 2.76 -11.17
N ALA A 161 -24.11 1.46 -10.88
CA ALA A 161 -24.46 0.89 -9.57
C ALA A 161 -23.65 1.52 -8.42
N ILE A 162 -22.35 1.72 -8.63
CA ILE A 162 -21.48 2.37 -7.63
C ILE A 162 -21.82 3.84 -7.42
N LYS A 163 -22.17 4.59 -8.45
CA LYS A 163 -22.58 6.00 -8.30
C LYS A 163 -23.82 6.16 -7.43
N SER A 164 -24.77 5.24 -7.57
CA SER A 164 -25.95 5.22 -6.72
C SER A 164 -25.60 4.87 -5.26
N ALA A 165 -24.74 3.88 -5.04
CA ALA A 165 -24.30 3.46 -3.70
C ALA A 165 -23.37 4.49 -3.01
N ALA A 166 -22.59 5.24 -3.76
CA ALA A 166 -21.66 6.25 -3.22
C ALA A 166 -22.36 7.38 -2.46
N GLY A 167 -23.59 7.73 -2.85
CA GLY A 167 -24.42 8.71 -2.15
C GLY A 167 -24.79 8.27 -0.73
N GLU A 168 -25.04 6.98 -0.51
CA GLU A 168 -25.44 6.42 0.79
C GLU A 168 -24.29 6.39 1.81
N ILE A 169 -23.04 6.29 1.34
CA ILE A 169 -21.85 6.24 2.21
C ILE A 169 -21.15 7.59 2.34
N SER A 170 -21.82 8.69 1.99
CA SER A 170 -21.26 10.05 2.02
C SER A 170 -19.88 10.15 1.34
N GLY A 171 -19.69 9.37 0.28
CA GLY A 171 -18.40 9.19 -0.36
C GLY A 171 -18.41 9.44 -1.86
N GLY A 172 -17.32 9.08 -2.50
CA GLY A 172 -17.13 9.14 -3.94
C GLY A 172 -16.77 7.77 -4.52
N GLY A 173 -17.13 7.54 -5.75
CA GLY A 173 -16.82 6.27 -6.40
C GLY A 173 -16.77 6.37 -7.91
N GLY A 174 -16.24 5.32 -8.52
CA GLY A 174 -16.16 5.18 -9.98
C GLY A 174 -15.34 3.96 -10.36
N GLY A 175 -15.23 3.73 -11.65
CA GLY A 175 -14.49 2.59 -12.18
C GLY A 175 -14.80 2.32 -13.63
N GLN A 176 -14.61 1.09 -14.03
CA GLN A 176 -14.95 0.59 -15.35
C GLN A 176 -16.37 0.00 -15.34
N ASN A 177 -16.92 -0.23 -16.52
CA ASN A 177 -18.27 -0.80 -16.67
C ASN A 177 -18.43 -2.18 -16.01
N PHE A 178 -17.37 -2.97 -15.92
CA PHE A 178 -17.40 -4.30 -15.30
C PHE A 178 -16.88 -4.35 -13.86
N LEU A 179 -16.19 -3.31 -13.39
CA LEU A 179 -15.61 -3.24 -12.02
C LEU A 179 -15.50 -1.81 -11.55
N ALA A 180 -16.25 -1.46 -10.52
CA ALA A 180 -16.26 -0.13 -9.93
C ALA A 180 -16.25 -0.20 -8.41
N MET A 181 -15.80 0.87 -7.77
CA MET A 181 -15.68 1.02 -6.32
C MET A 181 -16.12 2.38 -5.85
N ALA A 182 -16.67 2.41 -4.63
CA ALA A 182 -16.88 3.65 -3.86
C ALA A 182 -16.23 3.52 -2.49
N GLY A 183 -15.77 4.65 -1.96
CA GLY A 183 -15.25 4.76 -0.59
C GLY A 183 -15.88 5.96 0.10
N GLY A 184 -16.17 5.80 1.40
CA GLY A 184 -16.75 6.82 2.26
C GLY A 184 -16.35 6.63 3.72
N THR A 185 -17.02 7.33 4.61
CA THR A 185 -16.85 7.25 6.07
C THR A 185 -18.19 7.01 6.76
#